data_b0a039430b6a79c430e8a880c0baa8d7
#
_entry.id   b0a039430b6a79c430e8a880c0baa8d7
#
_cell.length_a   1.000
_cell.length_b   1.000
_cell.length_c   1.000
_cell.angle_alpha   90.00
_cell.angle_beta   90.00
_cell.angle_gamma   90.00
#
_symmetry.space_group_name_H-M   'P 1'
#
loop_
_entity.id
_entity.type
_entity.pdbx_description
1 polymer ?
#
loop_
_entity_poly.entity_id
_entity_poly.type
_entity_poly.pdbx_seq_one_letter_code
_entity_poly.pdbx_strand_id
1 'polypeptide(L)'
;MISTIAKQRMLFLRTSIIFLALLSYYNEEFRAFSLNLPIEQSLQFSVIGFVLLIFGCFGRIWASLYIEGNKTKNLITSGPFRMVRNPLYFFSLMVLIGFCFALKSIFLPIGLILIFVIFHVPTIANEERKLRKIHGKNFDEYVNSTPRLIPNIMKFKKPVTSDRVNI
;
A
#
# COMPACT_ATOMS: atom_id res chain seq x y z
N MET A 1 13.49 15.46 -14.13
CA MET A 1 13.02 16.24 -12.97
C MET A 1 11.94 15.56 -12.14
N ILE A 2 10.90 14.95 -12.72
CA ILE A 2 9.83 14.23 -11.98
C ILE A 2 10.36 12.97 -11.27
N SER A 3 11.31 12.25 -11.84
CA SER A 3 11.93 11.06 -11.24
C SER A 3 12.75 11.37 -9.97
N THR A 4 13.38 12.53 -9.93
CA THR A 4 14.21 12.98 -8.81
C THR A 4 13.34 13.32 -7.59
N ILE A 5 12.23 14.02 -7.81
CA ILE A 5 11.28 14.37 -6.75
C ILE A 5 10.63 13.11 -6.17
N ALA A 6 10.28 12.14 -7.01
CA ALA A 6 9.74 10.85 -6.54
C ALA A 6 10.77 10.05 -5.73
N LYS A 7 12.04 10.03 -6.15
CA LYS A 7 13.14 9.41 -5.41
C LYS A 7 13.38 10.07 -4.05
N GLN A 8 13.42 11.40 -4.01
CA GLN A 8 13.61 12.14 -2.75
C GLN A 8 12.46 11.92 -1.77
N ARG A 9 11.21 11.87 -2.26
CA ARG A 9 10.05 11.56 -1.42
C ARG A 9 10.09 10.14 -0.86
N MET A 10 10.49 9.16 -1.67
CA MET A 10 10.66 7.77 -1.21
C MET A 10 11.80 7.64 -0.20
N LEU A 11 12.90 8.36 -0.41
CA LEU A 11 14.00 8.39 0.54
C LEU A 11 13.55 9.00 1.87
N PHE A 12 12.86 10.15 1.83
CA PHE A 12 12.34 10.81 3.02
C PHE A 12 11.37 9.92 3.81
N LEU A 13 10.45 9.22 3.12
CA LEU A 13 9.55 8.28 3.77
C LEU A 13 10.31 7.11 4.43
N ARG A 14 11.31 6.55 3.74
CA ARG A 14 12.13 5.46 4.30
C ARG A 14 12.92 5.91 5.52
N THR A 15 13.56 7.07 5.45
CA THR A 15 14.33 7.63 6.57
C THR A 15 13.43 7.98 7.75
N SER A 16 12.22 8.52 7.51
CA SER A 16 11.25 8.82 8.58
C SER A 16 10.77 7.56 9.28
N ILE A 17 10.50 6.48 8.55
CA ILE A 17 10.10 5.19 9.14
C ILE A 17 11.24 4.59 9.97
N ILE A 18 12.47 4.61 9.44
CA ILE A 18 13.65 4.12 10.17
C ILE A 18 13.91 4.97 11.41
N PHE A 19 13.79 6.29 11.30
CA PHE A 19 13.97 7.21 12.42
C PHE A 19 12.93 6.95 13.53
N LEU A 20 11.65 6.80 13.16
CA LEU A 20 10.58 6.49 14.11
C LEU A 20 10.77 5.10 14.77
N ALA A 21 11.24 4.11 14.00
CA ALA A 21 11.56 2.78 14.54
C ALA A 21 12.72 2.83 15.54
N LEU A 22 13.78 3.58 15.24
CA LEU A 22 14.91 3.80 16.13
C LEU A 22 14.48 4.57 17.37
N LEU A 23 13.68 5.61 17.23
CA LEU A 23 13.16 6.40 18.33
C LEU A 23 12.28 5.55 19.28
N SER A 24 11.46 4.67 18.70
CA SER A 24 10.68 3.68 19.46
C SER A 24 11.54 2.64 20.19
N TYR A 25 12.70 2.30 19.64
CA TYR A 25 13.62 1.33 20.24
C TYR A 25 14.43 1.93 21.40
N TYR A 26 14.91 3.17 21.24
CA TYR A 26 15.81 3.80 22.21
C TYR A 26 15.12 4.60 23.30
N ASN A 27 13.85 4.95 23.16
CA ASN A 27 13.17 5.83 24.11
C ASN A 27 12.25 5.02 25.02
N GLU A 28 12.63 4.89 26.31
CA GLU A 28 11.82 4.19 27.31
C GLU A 28 10.46 4.85 27.54
N GLU A 29 10.38 6.18 27.42
CA GLU A 29 9.10 6.91 27.49
C GLU A 29 8.19 6.55 26.31
N PHE A 30 8.74 6.29 25.14
CA PHE A 30 7.97 5.81 23.98
C PHE A 30 7.48 4.36 24.19
N ARG A 31 8.19 3.56 24.98
CA ARG A 31 7.74 2.23 25.43
C ARG A 31 6.60 2.33 26.44
N ALA A 32 6.53 3.38 27.25
CA ALA A 32 5.41 3.62 28.16
C ALA A 32 4.09 3.87 27.44
N PHE A 33 4.11 4.31 26.16
CA PHE A 33 2.96 4.38 25.28
C PHE A 33 2.62 3.04 24.59
N SER A 34 3.38 1.99 24.82
CA SER A 34 2.98 0.65 24.39
C SER A 34 1.86 0.13 25.29
N LEU A 35 0.91 -0.60 24.68
CA LEU A 35 -0.18 -1.23 25.42
C LEU A 35 0.43 -2.22 26.44
N ASN A 36 0.22 -1.97 27.74
CA ASN A 36 0.46 -2.94 28.79
C ASN A 36 -0.61 -4.03 28.73
N LEU A 37 -0.50 -4.88 27.71
CA LEU A 37 -1.42 -5.98 27.50
C LEU A 37 -0.98 -7.22 28.29
N PRO A 38 -1.93 -8.02 28.80
CA PRO A 38 -1.65 -9.35 29.26
C PRO A 38 -0.87 -10.16 28.21
N ILE A 39 -0.03 -11.10 28.64
CA ILE A 39 0.86 -11.87 27.76
C ILE A 39 0.12 -12.48 26.57
N GLU A 40 -1.07 -13.07 26.81
CA GLU A 40 -1.87 -13.68 25.75
C GLU A 40 -2.32 -12.68 24.67
N GLN A 41 -2.84 -11.52 25.07
CA GLN A 41 -3.24 -10.47 24.15
C GLN A 41 -2.03 -9.89 23.42
N SER A 42 -0.93 -9.70 24.12
CA SER A 42 0.35 -9.26 23.56
C SER A 42 0.85 -10.19 22.45
N LEU A 43 0.70 -11.50 22.64
CA LEU A 43 1.05 -12.52 21.65
C LEU A 43 0.13 -12.46 20.43
N GLN A 44 -1.19 -12.35 20.65
CA GLN A 44 -2.19 -12.22 19.57
C GLN A 44 -1.90 -10.98 18.70
N PHE A 45 -1.65 -9.81 19.31
CA PHE A 45 -1.27 -8.60 18.56
C PHE A 45 -0.02 -8.80 17.72
N SER A 46 1.00 -9.44 18.28
CA SER A 46 2.23 -9.73 17.54
C SER A 46 1.98 -10.67 16.36
N VAL A 47 1.23 -11.76 16.57
CA VAL A 47 0.91 -12.72 15.51
C VAL A 47 0.12 -12.05 14.38
N ILE A 48 -0.92 -11.27 14.71
CA ILE A 48 -1.68 -10.50 13.72
C ILE A 48 -0.78 -9.55 12.95
N GLY A 49 0.11 -8.83 13.67
CA GLY A 49 1.09 -7.95 13.08
C GLY A 49 2.00 -8.64 12.08
N PHE A 50 2.57 -9.78 12.44
CA PHE A 50 3.43 -10.57 11.55
C PHE A 50 2.67 -11.10 10.32
N VAL A 51 1.45 -11.60 10.50
CA VAL A 51 0.62 -12.07 9.38
C VAL A 51 0.35 -10.93 8.40
N LEU A 52 -0.01 -9.75 8.88
CA LEU A 52 -0.23 -8.57 8.04
C LEU A 52 1.04 -8.10 7.33
N LEU A 53 2.20 -8.13 8.01
CA LEU A 53 3.50 -7.82 7.42
C LEU A 53 3.83 -8.76 6.27
N ILE A 54 3.73 -10.07 6.50
CA ILE A 54 4.01 -11.09 5.50
C ILE A 54 3.06 -10.93 4.31
N PHE A 55 1.76 -10.82 4.56
CA PHE A 55 0.74 -10.63 3.53
C PHE A 55 0.99 -9.35 2.71
N GLY A 56 1.30 -8.25 3.37
CA GLY A 56 1.61 -6.98 2.73
C GLY A 56 2.89 -7.05 1.88
N CYS A 57 3.95 -7.69 2.36
CA CYS A 57 5.20 -7.87 1.62
C CYS A 57 5.00 -8.72 0.36
N PHE A 58 4.37 -9.89 0.49
CA PHE A 58 4.09 -10.76 -0.66
C PHE A 58 3.15 -10.09 -1.66
N GLY A 59 2.10 -9.41 -1.18
CA GLY A 59 1.19 -8.66 -2.04
C GLY A 59 1.88 -7.54 -2.81
N ARG A 60 2.86 -6.85 -2.21
CA ARG A 60 3.67 -5.84 -2.91
C ARG A 60 4.54 -6.45 -4.00
N ILE A 61 5.19 -7.58 -3.71
CA ILE A 61 5.99 -8.30 -4.70
C ILE A 61 5.08 -8.72 -5.86
N TRP A 62 3.95 -9.34 -5.55
CA TRP A 62 2.97 -9.75 -6.55
C TRP A 62 2.51 -8.58 -7.44
N ALA A 63 2.12 -7.45 -6.85
CA ALA A 63 1.72 -6.26 -7.61
C ALA A 63 2.87 -5.67 -8.44
N SER A 64 4.10 -5.71 -7.94
CA SER A 64 5.29 -5.21 -8.65
C SER A 64 5.61 -6.04 -9.89
N LEU A 65 5.46 -7.37 -9.83
CA LEU A 65 5.69 -8.26 -10.96
C LEU A 65 4.73 -7.95 -12.14
N TYR A 66 3.47 -7.62 -11.84
CA TYR A 66 2.52 -7.20 -12.88
C TYR A 66 2.91 -5.88 -13.55
N ILE A 67 3.48 -4.94 -12.80
CA ILE A 67 3.96 -3.67 -13.37
C ILE A 67 5.19 -3.89 -14.23
N GLU A 68 6.11 -4.73 -13.78
CA GLU A 68 7.40 -4.93 -14.45
C GLU A 68 7.25 -5.57 -15.83
N GLY A 69 6.29 -6.50 -15.99
CA GLY A 69 5.98 -7.11 -17.27
C GLY A 69 5.30 -6.19 -18.28
N ASN A 70 4.73 -5.06 -17.83
CA ASN A 70 3.88 -4.18 -18.63
C ASN A 70 4.32 -2.70 -18.61
N LYS A 71 5.62 -2.44 -18.41
CA LYS A 71 6.14 -1.06 -18.34
C LYS A 71 5.78 -0.28 -19.61
N THR A 72 4.94 0.70 -19.45
CA THR A 72 4.78 1.93 -20.25
C THR A 72 3.75 1.99 -21.40
N LYS A 73 3.18 0.92 -21.92
CA LYS A 73 2.26 1.05 -23.08
C LYS A 73 0.81 0.63 -22.81
N ASN A 74 0.56 -0.26 -21.86
CA ASN A 74 -0.78 -0.81 -21.64
C ASN A 74 -1.31 -0.47 -20.24
N LEU A 75 -2.62 -0.18 -20.17
CA LEU A 75 -3.31 -0.06 -18.90
C LEU A 75 -3.43 -1.44 -18.24
N ILE A 76 -2.80 -1.61 -17.08
CA ILE A 76 -2.84 -2.88 -16.35
C ILE A 76 -4.16 -2.96 -15.58
N THR A 77 -5.01 -3.90 -15.96
CA THR A 77 -6.32 -4.14 -15.33
C THR A 77 -6.48 -5.57 -14.84
N SER A 78 -5.41 -6.37 -14.91
CA SER A 78 -5.39 -7.80 -14.53
C SER A 78 -4.72 -8.05 -13.18
N GLY A 79 -4.88 -9.25 -12.64
CA GLY A 79 -4.28 -9.65 -11.36
C GLY A 79 -4.73 -8.77 -10.20
N PRO A 80 -3.78 -8.27 -9.37
CA PRO A 80 -4.10 -7.42 -8.22
C PRO A 80 -4.78 -6.10 -8.62
N PHE A 81 -4.50 -5.58 -9.83
CA PHE A 81 -5.11 -4.36 -10.36
C PHE A 81 -6.59 -4.52 -10.70
N ARG A 82 -7.09 -5.74 -10.82
CA ARG A 82 -8.51 -6.01 -10.98
C ARG A 82 -9.31 -5.82 -9.70
N MET A 83 -8.70 -6.08 -8.56
CA MET A 83 -9.34 -5.95 -7.24
C MET A 83 -9.30 -4.51 -6.73
N VAL A 84 -8.19 -3.84 -6.99
CA VAL A 84 -7.94 -2.47 -6.51
C VAL A 84 -7.04 -1.74 -7.49
N ARG A 85 -7.35 -0.45 -7.79
CA ARG A 85 -6.56 0.33 -8.76
C ARG A 85 -5.13 0.60 -8.33
N ASN A 86 -4.90 0.67 -7.03
CA ASN A 86 -3.61 1.01 -6.45
C ASN A 86 -3.12 -0.07 -5.47
N PRO A 87 -2.85 -1.31 -5.97
CA PRO A 87 -2.50 -2.44 -5.10
C PRO A 87 -1.21 -2.23 -4.32
N LEU A 88 -0.21 -1.57 -4.89
CA LEU A 88 1.04 -1.28 -4.21
C LEU A 88 0.83 -0.41 -2.95
N TYR A 89 -0.06 0.57 -3.03
CA TYR A 89 -0.38 1.43 -1.88
C TYR A 89 -1.22 0.68 -0.85
N PHE A 90 -2.16 -0.17 -1.29
CA PHE A 90 -2.93 -1.03 -0.40
C PHE A 90 -2.03 -1.97 0.40
N PHE A 91 -1.14 -2.70 -0.26
CA PHE A 91 -0.22 -3.61 0.42
C PHE A 91 0.81 -2.86 1.29
N SER A 92 1.22 -1.64 0.91
CA SER A 92 2.04 -0.79 1.77
C SER A 92 1.32 -0.41 3.06
N LEU A 93 0.02 -0.13 2.97
CA LEU A 93 -0.80 0.15 4.15
C LEU A 93 -0.91 -1.09 5.05
N MET A 94 -1.03 -2.30 4.48
CA MET A 94 -1.03 -3.55 5.24
C MET A 94 0.29 -3.76 5.99
N VAL A 95 1.44 -3.52 5.33
CA VAL A 95 2.76 -3.57 5.99
C VAL A 95 2.83 -2.57 7.13
N LEU A 96 2.36 -1.34 6.91
CA LEU A 96 2.38 -0.29 7.92
C LEU A 96 1.53 -0.67 9.15
N ILE A 97 0.30 -1.14 8.93
CA ILE A 97 -0.60 -1.59 9.99
C ILE A 97 0.01 -2.78 10.73
N GLY A 98 0.54 -3.77 10.00
CA GLY A 98 1.19 -4.94 10.58
C GLY A 98 2.37 -4.55 11.49
N PHE A 99 3.18 -3.59 11.07
CA PHE A 99 4.27 -3.06 11.88
C PHE A 99 3.77 -2.40 13.18
N CYS A 100 2.68 -1.63 13.10
CA CYS A 100 2.08 -1.01 14.26
C CYS A 100 1.55 -2.04 15.27
N PHE A 101 0.92 -3.10 14.80
CA PHE A 101 0.46 -4.21 15.65
C PHE A 101 1.64 -4.92 16.31
N ALA A 102 2.74 -5.15 15.58
CA ALA A 102 3.94 -5.79 16.12
C ALA A 102 4.58 -4.94 17.22
N LEU A 103 4.54 -3.62 17.12
CA LEU A 103 5.06 -2.68 18.13
C LEU A 103 4.11 -2.44 19.31
N LYS A 104 2.88 -2.96 19.26
CA LYS A 104 1.86 -2.82 20.33
C LYS A 104 1.59 -1.38 20.75
N SER A 105 1.73 -0.44 19.84
CA SER A 105 1.51 0.99 20.10
C SER A 105 0.20 1.46 19.49
N ILE A 106 -0.60 2.25 20.22
CA ILE A 106 -1.83 2.87 19.69
C ILE A 106 -1.52 4.17 18.96
N PHE A 107 -0.54 4.94 19.43
CA PHE A 107 -0.26 6.26 18.88
C PHE A 107 0.55 6.21 17.59
N LEU A 108 1.44 5.24 17.48
CA LEU A 108 2.27 5.03 16.29
C LEU A 108 1.43 4.82 15.02
N PRO A 109 0.39 3.96 15.02
CA PRO A 109 -0.49 3.81 13.84
C PRO A 109 -1.15 5.10 13.42
N ILE A 110 -1.63 5.90 14.36
CA ILE A 110 -2.31 7.16 14.05
C ILE A 110 -1.37 8.11 13.31
N GLY A 111 -0.17 8.31 13.84
CA GLY A 111 0.85 9.15 13.20
C GLY A 111 1.27 8.63 11.83
N LEU A 112 1.52 7.33 11.71
CA LEU A 112 1.95 6.71 10.46
C LEU A 112 0.84 6.68 9.40
N ILE A 113 -0.42 6.45 9.79
CA ILE A 113 -1.57 6.54 8.87
C ILE A 113 -1.75 7.98 8.38
N LEU A 114 -1.63 8.97 9.25
CA LEU A 114 -1.69 10.38 8.84
C LEU A 114 -0.59 10.72 7.84
N ILE A 115 0.64 10.33 8.11
CA ILE A 115 1.77 10.49 7.19
C ILE A 115 1.49 9.76 5.87
N PHE A 116 0.99 8.53 5.94
CA PHE A 116 0.63 7.77 4.74
C PHE A 116 -0.42 8.51 3.90
N VAL A 117 -1.50 8.99 4.52
CA VAL A 117 -2.57 9.72 3.82
C VAL A 117 -2.03 11.01 3.19
N ILE A 118 -1.30 11.83 3.95
CA ILE A 118 -0.77 13.11 3.47
C ILE A 118 0.14 12.94 2.25
N PHE A 119 0.99 11.92 2.23
CA PHE A 119 1.95 11.73 1.15
C PHE A 119 1.43 10.86 0.00
N HIS A 120 0.64 9.83 0.29
CA HIS A 120 0.23 8.88 -0.75
C HIS A 120 -1.06 9.28 -1.47
N VAL A 121 -2.02 9.91 -0.80
CA VAL A 121 -3.27 10.31 -1.47
C VAL A 121 -3.03 11.29 -2.62
N PRO A 122 -2.23 12.37 -2.45
CA PRO A 122 -1.89 13.24 -3.58
C PRO A 122 -1.08 12.54 -4.67
N THR A 123 -0.22 11.60 -4.28
CA THR A 123 0.58 10.82 -5.24
C THR A 123 -0.31 9.94 -6.12
N ILE A 124 -1.22 9.19 -5.50
CA ILE A 124 -2.23 8.36 -6.20
C ILE A 124 -3.06 9.23 -7.15
N ALA A 125 -3.54 10.39 -6.68
CA ALA A 125 -4.33 11.29 -7.51
C ALA A 125 -3.55 11.79 -8.74
N ASN A 126 -2.26 12.08 -8.58
CA ASN A 126 -1.39 12.49 -9.67
C ASN A 126 -1.10 11.35 -10.66
N GLU A 127 -0.91 10.12 -10.16
CA GLU A 127 -0.72 8.93 -11.00
C GLU A 127 -1.99 8.63 -11.81
N GLU A 128 -3.16 8.63 -11.18
CA GLU A 128 -4.45 8.44 -11.86
C GLU A 128 -4.71 9.53 -12.92
N ARG A 129 -4.34 10.79 -12.64
CA ARG A 129 -4.45 11.88 -13.61
C ARG A 129 -3.55 11.67 -14.82
N LYS A 130 -2.34 11.14 -14.64
CA LYS A 130 -1.44 10.79 -15.74
C LYS A 130 -1.99 9.63 -16.57
N LEU A 131 -2.47 8.56 -15.91
CA LEU A 131 -3.08 7.42 -16.58
C LEU A 131 -4.32 7.84 -17.40
N ARG A 132 -5.15 8.73 -16.86
CA ARG A 132 -6.30 9.29 -17.58
C ARG A 132 -5.89 10.07 -18.83
N LYS A 133 -4.80 10.84 -18.77
CA LYS A 133 -4.28 11.56 -19.96
C LYS A 133 -3.75 10.61 -21.03
N ILE A 134 -3.19 9.47 -20.66
CA ILE A 134 -2.60 8.50 -21.60
C ILE A 134 -3.69 7.58 -22.19
N HIS A 135 -4.60 7.07 -21.36
CA HIS A 135 -5.54 6.01 -21.73
C HIS A 135 -7.00 6.50 -21.96
N GLY A 136 -7.31 7.75 -21.61
CA GLY A 136 -8.61 8.36 -21.88
C GLY A 136 -9.81 7.54 -21.38
N LYS A 137 -10.72 7.22 -22.29
CA LYS A 137 -11.95 6.47 -22.01
C LYS A 137 -11.72 5.11 -21.35
N ASN A 138 -10.69 4.38 -21.78
CA ASN A 138 -10.38 3.06 -21.20
C ASN A 138 -10.03 3.17 -19.71
N PHE A 139 -9.37 4.25 -19.32
CA PHE A 139 -9.09 4.49 -17.89
C PHE A 139 -10.36 4.86 -17.14
N ASP A 140 -11.28 5.62 -17.73
CA ASP A 140 -12.55 6.00 -17.08
C ASP A 140 -13.45 4.77 -16.83
N GLU A 141 -13.52 3.84 -17.78
CA GLU A 141 -14.20 2.56 -17.60
C GLU A 141 -13.57 1.74 -16.47
N TYR A 142 -12.25 1.70 -16.41
CA TYR A 142 -11.52 1.05 -15.34
C TYR A 142 -11.80 1.69 -13.96
N VAL A 143 -11.86 3.03 -13.90
CA VAL A 143 -12.21 3.77 -12.67
C VAL A 143 -13.60 3.42 -12.18
N ASN A 144 -14.58 3.31 -13.07
CA ASN A 144 -15.97 2.97 -12.74
C ASN A 144 -16.10 1.52 -12.28
N SER A 145 -15.23 0.64 -12.78
CA SER A 145 -15.29 -0.78 -12.47
C SER A 145 -14.47 -1.21 -11.24
N THR A 146 -13.41 -0.48 -10.89
CA THR A 146 -12.44 -0.92 -9.88
C THR A 146 -12.26 0.12 -8.77
N PRO A 147 -12.34 -0.25 -7.49
CA PRO A 147 -12.19 0.68 -6.38
C PRO A 147 -10.76 1.20 -6.25
N ARG A 148 -10.60 2.39 -5.63
CA ARG A 148 -9.32 3.11 -5.58
C ARG A 148 -8.27 2.46 -4.68
N LEU A 149 -8.65 2.13 -3.43
CA LEU A 149 -7.72 1.68 -2.38
C LEU A 149 -8.21 0.44 -1.64
N ILE A 150 -9.50 0.27 -1.43
CA ILE A 150 -10.07 -0.88 -0.72
C ILE A 150 -10.39 -1.96 -1.76
N PRO A 151 -9.74 -3.15 -1.70
CA PRO A 151 -9.92 -4.18 -2.72
C PRO A 151 -11.31 -4.80 -2.68
N ASN A 152 -11.88 -5.00 -3.86
CA ASN A 152 -13.08 -5.79 -4.04
C ASN A 152 -12.71 -7.22 -4.48
N ILE A 153 -12.62 -8.13 -3.50
CA ILE A 153 -12.17 -9.51 -3.71
C ILE A 153 -13.13 -10.29 -4.61
N MET A 154 -14.42 -9.94 -4.64
CA MET A 154 -15.40 -10.63 -5.49
C MET A 154 -15.11 -10.45 -6.99
N LYS A 155 -14.44 -9.36 -7.37
CA LYS A 155 -14.07 -9.11 -8.78
C LYS A 155 -12.91 -9.97 -9.27
N PHE A 156 -12.15 -10.58 -8.39
CA PHE A 156 -11.07 -11.50 -8.77
C PHE A 156 -11.59 -12.77 -9.46
N LYS A 157 -12.77 -13.25 -9.06
CA LYS A 157 -13.36 -14.51 -9.54
C LYS A 157 -14.11 -14.42 -10.89
N LYS A 158 -14.37 -13.21 -11.42
CA LYS A 158 -15.04 -13.12 -12.73
C LYS A 158 -14.05 -13.45 -13.85
N PRO A 159 -14.34 -14.41 -14.74
CA PRO A 159 -13.49 -14.68 -15.89
C PRO A 159 -13.41 -13.41 -16.75
N VAL A 160 -12.23 -13.18 -17.32
CA VAL A 160 -12.02 -12.16 -18.33
C VAL A 160 -12.84 -12.59 -19.55
N THR A 161 -13.99 -11.98 -19.78
CA THR A 161 -14.56 -11.98 -21.13
C THR A 161 -13.51 -11.30 -22.00
N SER A 162 -12.97 -12.06 -22.93
CA SER A 162 -11.86 -11.73 -23.81
C SER A 162 -11.86 -10.26 -24.21
N ASP A 163 -11.03 -9.45 -23.55
CA ASP A 163 -10.63 -8.20 -24.13
C ASP A 163 -9.75 -8.55 -25.32
N ARG A 164 -10.32 -8.34 -26.49
CA ARG A 164 -9.67 -8.51 -27.78
C ARG A 164 -8.38 -7.71 -27.71
N VAL A 165 -7.27 -8.42 -27.68
CA VAL A 165 -5.98 -7.89 -28.07
C VAL A 165 -6.11 -7.59 -29.55
N ASN A 166 -6.48 -6.34 -29.90
CA ASN A 166 -6.25 -5.86 -31.23
C ASN A 166 -4.75 -5.65 -31.35
N ILE A 167 -4.16 -6.57 -32.07
CA ILE A 167 -2.79 -6.53 -32.61
C ILE A 167 -2.66 -5.35 -33.56
#